data_e3a3434c543f9755f0d3e42ae2def311
#
_entry.id   e3a3434c543f9755f0d3e42ae2def311
#
_cell.length_a   1.000
_cell.length_b   1.000
_cell.length_c   1.000
_cell.angle_alpha   90.00
_cell.angle_beta   90.00
_cell.angle_gamma   90.00
#
_symmetry.space_group_name_H-M   'P 1'
#
loop_
_entity.id
_entity.type
_entity.pdbx_description
1 polymer ?
#
loop_
_entity_poly.entity_id
_entity_poly.type
_entity_poly.pdbx_seq_one_letter_code
_entity_poly.pdbx_strand_id
1 'polypeptide(L)'
;VYPAAARLRSVKKISILIPCYNEEENVEPMANALTELFEGELKAYDYEVVFIDNDSKDLTRPKLRQICEKNKHIKAIFNAKNFGQFNSPYYGMLQTTGDCTISMVCDFQDPIELIPQYIREWENGYKIVIGIKTSSKESKIMYFLRSVYYKVIKKFSDVEQIEHFTGSGLYDK
;
A
#
# COMPACT_ATOMS: atom_id res chain seq x y z
N VAL A 1 2.72 25.43 40.00
CA VAL A 1 2.12 25.12 38.68
C VAL A 1 3.28 24.86 37.72
N TYR A 2 3.57 23.58 37.47
CA TYR A 2 4.57 23.20 36.48
C TYR A 2 3.92 23.37 35.09
N PRO A 3 4.56 24.05 34.14
CA PRO A 3 4.07 24.09 32.77
C PRO A 3 4.10 22.66 32.20
N ALA A 4 2.97 22.23 31.66
CA ALA A 4 2.91 20.97 30.94
C ALA A 4 4.03 20.94 29.89
N ALA A 5 4.96 20.02 30.03
CA ALA A 5 6.02 19.80 29.06
C ALA A 5 5.34 19.58 27.70
N ALA A 6 5.60 20.48 26.75
CA ALA A 6 5.18 20.29 25.36
C ALA A 6 5.75 18.95 24.93
N ARG A 7 4.90 17.92 24.78
CA ARG A 7 5.30 16.67 24.14
C ARG A 7 5.83 17.08 22.78
N LEU A 8 7.14 16.97 22.60
CA LEU A 8 7.74 16.99 21.27
C LEU A 8 6.94 15.98 20.47
N ARG A 9 6.17 16.44 19.48
CA ARG A 9 5.48 15.54 18.55
C ARG A 9 6.57 14.74 17.89
N SER A 10 6.64 13.44 18.20
CA SER A 10 7.51 12.53 17.47
C SER A 10 7.13 12.61 16.00
N VAL A 11 8.12 12.65 15.12
CA VAL A 11 7.90 12.61 13.67
C VAL A 11 7.07 11.36 13.38
N LYS A 12 5.93 11.55 12.71
CA LYS A 12 5.08 10.41 12.33
C LYS A 12 5.79 9.56 11.30
N LYS A 13 5.65 8.25 11.44
CA LYS A 13 6.24 7.27 10.52
C LYS A 13 5.16 6.66 9.63
N ILE A 14 5.41 6.66 8.34
CA ILE A 14 4.53 6.07 7.33
C ILE A 14 5.14 4.75 6.83
N SER A 15 4.37 3.68 6.83
CA SER A 15 4.77 2.42 6.19
C SER A 15 4.09 2.29 4.84
N ILE A 16 4.87 1.97 3.81
CA ILE A 16 4.35 1.60 2.49
C ILE A 16 4.55 0.09 2.32
N LEU A 17 3.47 -0.64 2.14
CA LEU A 17 3.48 -2.08 1.89
C LEU A 17 3.27 -2.36 0.41
N ILE A 18 4.21 -3.06 -0.21
CA ILE A 18 4.21 -3.41 -1.63
C ILE A 18 4.25 -4.95 -1.77
N PRO A 19 3.10 -5.60 -1.95
CA PRO A 19 3.07 -7.01 -2.36
C PRO A 19 3.62 -7.16 -3.77
N CYS A 20 4.47 -8.17 -3.98
CA CYS A 20 5.03 -8.46 -5.31
C CYS A 20 5.11 -9.97 -5.58
N TYR A 21 4.92 -10.33 -6.85
CA TYR A 21 5.09 -11.68 -7.36
C TYR A 21 5.45 -11.62 -8.85
N ASN A 22 6.70 -11.94 -9.19
CA ASN A 22 7.29 -11.80 -10.53
C ASN A 22 7.20 -10.36 -11.06
N GLU A 23 7.77 -9.43 -10.31
CA GLU A 23 7.75 -7.99 -10.55
C GLU A 23 9.18 -7.44 -10.84
N GLU A 24 10.03 -8.23 -11.50
CA GLU A 24 11.43 -7.86 -11.71
C GLU A 24 11.62 -6.52 -12.45
N GLU A 25 10.66 -6.13 -13.29
CA GLU A 25 10.73 -4.87 -14.02
C GLU A 25 10.26 -3.67 -13.17
N ASN A 26 9.43 -3.90 -12.15
CA ASN A 26 8.74 -2.86 -11.40
C ASN A 26 9.36 -2.54 -10.03
N VAL A 27 10.02 -3.50 -9.36
CA VAL A 27 10.50 -3.30 -7.99
C VAL A 27 11.52 -2.17 -7.85
N GLU A 28 12.42 -2.00 -8.80
CA GLU A 28 13.43 -0.94 -8.75
C GLU A 28 12.86 0.44 -9.08
N PRO A 29 12.07 0.63 -10.16
CA PRO A 29 11.35 1.89 -10.40
C PRO A 29 10.44 2.29 -9.23
N MET A 30 9.70 1.35 -8.63
CA MET A 30 8.82 1.60 -7.49
C MET A 30 9.61 2.07 -6.26
N ALA A 31 10.71 1.39 -5.93
CA ALA A 31 11.58 1.75 -4.82
C ALA A 31 12.15 3.17 -4.98
N ASN A 32 12.59 3.53 -6.19
CA ASN A 32 13.14 4.84 -6.49
C ASN A 32 12.07 5.93 -6.40
N ALA A 33 10.90 5.71 -6.99
CA ALA A 33 9.81 6.69 -6.99
C ALA A 33 9.29 6.96 -5.55
N LEU A 34 9.18 5.92 -4.71
CA LEU A 34 8.80 6.09 -3.31
C LEU A 34 9.90 6.84 -2.51
N THR A 35 11.17 6.52 -2.76
CA THR A 35 12.29 7.23 -2.13
C THR A 35 12.26 8.71 -2.49
N GLU A 36 12.12 9.06 -3.77
CA GLU A 36 12.02 10.45 -4.24
C GLU A 36 10.84 11.19 -3.60
N LEU A 37 9.67 10.53 -3.47
CA LEU A 37 8.49 11.12 -2.85
C LEU A 37 8.74 11.47 -1.38
N PHE A 38 9.35 10.56 -0.60
CA PHE A 38 9.61 10.78 0.82
C PHE A 38 10.81 11.71 1.07
N GLU A 39 11.81 11.74 0.22
CA GLU A 39 12.90 12.72 0.31
C GLU A 39 12.49 14.12 -0.18
N GLY A 40 11.44 14.21 -0.98
CA GLY A 40 10.88 15.44 -1.56
C GLY A 40 9.66 15.96 -0.80
N GLU A 41 8.47 15.68 -1.34
CA GLU A 41 7.20 16.23 -0.86
C GLU A 41 6.86 15.78 0.57
N LEU A 42 7.18 14.54 0.95
CA LEU A 42 6.84 13.94 2.24
C LEU A 42 8.01 13.94 3.24
N LYS A 43 9.03 14.75 3.05
CA LYS A 43 10.23 14.82 3.93
C LYS A 43 9.97 15.17 5.39
N ALA A 44 8.75 15.58 5.74
CA ALA A 44 8.32 15.85 7.11
C ALA A 44 7.99 14.56 7.89
N TYR A 45 7.90 13.42 7.22
CA TYR A 45 7.60 12.11 7.80
C TYR A 45 8.83 11.22 7.80
N ASP A 46 8.95 10.39 8.83
CA ASP A 46 9.79 9.18 8.75
C ASP A 46 9.06 8.12 7.93
N TYR A 47 9.79 7.21 7.28
CA TYR A 47 9.14 6.20 6.45
C TYR A 47 9.86 4.86 6.43
N GLU A 48 9.13 3.85 6.04
CA GLU A 48 9.67 2.56 5.58
C GLU A 48 8.87 2.06 4.39
N VAL A 49 9.55 1.40 3.47
CA VAL A 49 8.92 0.65 2.38
C VAL A 49 9.18 -0.83 2.63
N VAL A 50 8.10 -1.61 2.72
CA VAL A 50 8.15 -3.04 2.96
C VAL A 50 7.65 -3.77 1.72
N PHE A 51 8.56 -4.33 0.94
CA PHE A 51 8.21 -5.26 -0.12
C PHE A 51 7.93 -6.64 0.47
N ILE A 52 6.82 -7.27 0.11
CA ILE A 52 6.56 -8.67 0.46
C ILE A 52 6.49 -9.51 -0.80
N ASP A 53 7.56 -10.28 -1.01
CA ASP A 53 7.71 -11.18 -2.15
C ASP A 53 7.01 -12.52 -1.89
N ASN A 54 6.06 -12.84 -2.73
CA ASN A 54 5.21 -14.02 -2.59
C ASN A 54 5.76 -15.26 -3.35
N ASP A 55 7.07 -15.53 -3.20
CA ASP A 55 7.80 -16.64 -3.83
C ASP A 55 7.99 -16.44 -5.34
N SER A 56 8.49 -15.26 -5.74
CA SER A 56 8.85 -14.96 -7.13
C SER A 56 9.90 -15.92 -7.67
N LYS A 57 9.80 -16.23 -8.97
CA LYS A 57 10.68 -17.16 -9.70
C LYS A 57 11.61 -16.45 -10.70
N ASP A 58 11.41 -15.17 -10.90
CA ASP A 58 12.20 -14.27 -11.74
C ASP A 58 13.33 -13.57 -10.93
N LEU A 59 13.84 -12.44 -11.42
CA LEU A 59 14.86 -11.66 -10.75
C LEU A 59 14.35 -10.69 -9.67
N THR A 60 13.06 -10.74 -9.31
CA THR A 60 12.47 -9.90 -8.24
C THR A 60 13.27 -9.98 -6.93
N ARG A 61 13.53 -11.20 -6.45
CA ARG A 61 14.24 -11.43 -5.18
C ARG A 61 15.68 -10.92 -5.17
N PRO A 62 16.51 -11.22 -6.18
CA PRO A 62 17.86 -10.65 -6.29
C PRO A 62 17.85 -9.12 -6.29
N LYS A 63 16.95 -8.49 -7.07
CA LYS A 63 16.84 -7.03 -7.14
C LYS A 63 16.41 -6.43 -5.79
N LEU A 64 15.42 -6.99 -5.11
CA LEU A 64 15.00 -6.53 -3.79
C LEU A 64 16.13 -6.58 -2.76
N ARG A 65 16.97 -7.62 -2.77
CA ARG A 65 18.15 -7.70 -1.88
C ARG A 65 19.10 -6.53 -2.13
N GLN A 66 19.42 -6.24 -3.39
CA GLN A 66 20.29 -5.12 -3.76
C GLN A 66 19.70 -3.76 -3.38
N ILE A 67 18.38 -3.58 -3.54
CA ILE A 67 17.68 -2.35 -3.14
C ILE A 67 17.77 -2.15 -1.62
N CYS A 68 17.51 -3.19 -0.83
CA CYS A 68 17.60 -3.15 0.62
C CYS A 68 19.03 -2.87 1.14
N GLU A 69 20.06 -3.33 0.45
CA GLU A 69 21.45 -3.02 0.76
C GLU A 69 21.79 -1.54 0.56
N LYS A 70 21.20 -0.90 -0.45
CA LYS A 70 21.44 0.50 -0.82
C LYS A 70 20.64 1.50 0.01
N ASN A 71 19.41 1.14 0.42
CA ASN A 71 18.50 2.04 1.13
C ASN A 71 17.94 1.38 2.40
N LYS A 72 18.31 1.94 3.57
CA LYS A 72 17.91 1.41 4.89
C LYS A 72 16.43 1.59 5.22
N HIS A 73 15.72 2.47 4.52
CA HIS A 73 14.27 2.63 4.65
C HIS A 73 13.50 1.52 3.93
N ILE A 74 14.16 0.77 3.05
CA ILE A 74 13.52 -0.31 2.27
C ILE A 74 13.84 -1.66 2.90
N LYS A 75 12.80 -2.46 3.08
CA LYS A 75 12.86 -3.81 3.64
C LYS A 75 12.17 -4.79 2.71
N ALA A 76 12.59 -6.04 2.75
CA ALA A 76 11.95 -7.10 1.98
C ALA A 76 11.65 -8.32 2.86
N ILE A 77 10.45 -8.83 2.73
CA ILE A 77 10.00 -10.10 3.31
C ILE A 77 9.93 -11.10 2.17
N PHE A 78 10.60 -12.23 2.32
CA PHE A 78 10.62 -13.30 1.30
C PHE A 78 9.82 -14.49 1.81
N ASN A 79 8.64 -14.70 1.25
CA ASN A 79 7.81 -15.86 1.57
C ASN A 79 8.49 -17.16 1.10
N ALA A 80 8.36 -18.22 1.87
CA ALA A 80 8.90 -19.54 1.51
C ALA A 80 8.11 -20.24 0.41
N LYS A 81 6.87 -19.82 0.17
CA LYS A 81 6.00 -20.26 -0.92
C LYS A 81 4.97 -19.18 -1.24
N ASN A 82 4.27 -19.31 -2.36
CA ASN A 82 3.15 -18.45 -2.67
C ASN A 82 1.95 -18.75 -1.74
N PHE A 83 1.58 -17.76 -0.90
CA PHE A 83 0.45 -17.81 0.03
C PHE A 83 -0.83 -17.18 -0.52
N GLY A 84 -0.82 -16.76 -1.78
CA GLY A 84 -1.93 -16.09 -2.45
C GLY A 84 -1.97 -14.57 -2.22
N GLN A 85 -2.89 -13.95 -2.94
CA GLN A 85 -2.98 -12.49 -3.03
C GLN A 85 -3.56 -11.80 -1.79
N PHE A 86 -4.12 -12.55 -0.84
CA PHE A 86 -4.69 -11.97 0.39
C PHE A 86 -3.83 -12.23 1.61
N ASN A 87 -3.39 -13.48 1.83
CA ASN A 87 -2.64 -13.85 3.03
C ASN A 87 -1.26 -13.19 3.08
N SER A 88 -0.56 -13.12 1.93
CA SER A 88 0.76 -12.52 1.85
C SER A 88 0.74 -11.03 2.20
N PRO A 89 -0.09 -10.17 1.59
CA PRO A 89 -0.18 -8.75 1.98
C PRO A 89 -0.65 -8.55 3.42
N TYR A 90 -1.61 -9.35 3.89
CA TYR A 90 -2.08 -9.27 5.28
C TYR A 90 -0.94 -9.52 6.27
N TYR A 91 -0.15 -10.56 6.05
CA TYR A 91 1.04 -10.81 6.86
C TYR A 91 2.03 -9.64 6.79
N GLY A 92 2.28 -9.11 5.58
CA GLY A 92 3.14 -7.94 5.39
C GLY A 92 2.68 -6.73 6.19
N MET A 93 1.37 -6.46 6.21
CA MET A 93 0.78 -5.37 6.98
C MET A 93 1.05 -5.50 8.49
N LEU A 94 1.01 -6.72 9.03
CA LEU A 94 1.33 -6.98 10.44
C LEU A 94 2.82 -6.77 10.77
N GLN A 95 3.70 -6.72 9.78
CA GLN A 95 5.14 -6.49 9.97
C GLN A 95 5.54 -5.01 9.84
N THR A 96 4.63 -4.13 9.42
CA THR A 96 4.90 -2.70 9.32
C THR A 96 5.00 -2.06 10.70
N THR A 97 5.82 -1.01 10.82
CA THR A 97 6.12 -0.36 12.11
C THR A 97 5.72 1.12 12.18
N GLY A 98 5.13 1.66 11.10
CA GLY A 98 4.66 3.04 11.05
C GLY A 98 3.41 3.30 11.88
N ASP A 99 3.04 4.57 12.02
CA ASP A 99 1.80 5.02 12.66
C ASP A 99 0.57 4.72 11.79
N CYS A 100 0.80 4.61 10.47
CA CYS A 100 -0.17 4.08 9.50
C CYS A 100 0.54 3.25 8.44
N THR A 101 -0.22 2.43 7.71
CA THR A 101 0.27 1.63 6.59
C THR A 101 -0.54 1.92 5.35
N ILE A 102 0.15 2.26 4.26
CA ILE A 102 -0.44 2.36 2.92
C ILE A 102 -0.07 1.10 2.15
N SER A 103 -1.08 0.34 1.72
CA SER A 103 -0.88 -0.82 0.83
C SER A 103 -1.17 -0.42 -0.60
N MET A 104 -0.28 -0.75 -1.52
CA MET A 104 -0.45 -0.49 -2.95
C MET A 104 0.28 -1.54 -3.78
N VAL A 105 -0.16 -1.71 -5.03
CA VAL A 105 0.42 -2.70 -5.97
C VAL A 105 1.75 -2.23 -6.56
N CYS A 106 2.60 -3.17 -6.96
CA CYS A 106 3.95 -2.88 -7.48
C CYS A 106 3.96 -2.36 -8.92
N ASP A 107 2.89 -2.57 -9.70
CA ASP A 107 2.85 -2.38 -11.16
C ASP A 107 2.41 -0.98 -11.63
N PHE A 108 2.40 0.00 -10.74
CA PHE A 108 1.97 1.38 -11.01
C PHE A 108 0.53 1.54 -11.50
N GLN A 109 -0.34 0.54 -11.32
CA GLN A 109 -1.77 0.69 -11.64
C GLN A 109 -2.44 1.72 -10.71
N ASP A 110 -1.93 1.86 -9.50
CA ASP A 110 -2.31 2.92 -8.57
C ASP A 110 -1.27 4.04 -8.59
N PRO A 111 -1.66 5.29 -8.88
CA PRO A 111 -0.74 6.42 -8.93
C PRO A 111 -0.08 6.69 -7.57
N ILE A 112 1.25 6.82 -7.54
CA ILE A 112 2.01 7.16 -6.33
C ILE A 112 1.58 8.52 -5.77
N GLU A 113 1.13 9.42 -6.61
CA GLU A 113 0.62 10.77 -6.29
C GLU A 113 -0.63 10.74 -5.39
N LEU A 114 -1.24 9.58 -5.19
CA LEU A 114 -2.33 9.41 -4.22
C LEU A 114 -1.82 9.32 -2.77
N ILE A 115 -0.56 8.94 -2.54
CA ILE A 115 0.01 8.80 -1.20
C ILE A 115 -0.11 10.07 -0.36
N PRO A 116 0.27 11.27 -0.85
CA PRO A 116 0.08 12.51 -0.11
C PRO A 116 -1.39 12.81 0.22
N GLN A 117 -2.32 12.42 -0.66
CA GLN A 117 -3.76 12.60 -0.42
C GLN A 117 -4.25 11.66 0.69
N TYR A 118 -3.84 10.39 0.69
CA TYR A 118 -4.15 9.43 1.75
C TYR A 118 -3.65 9.92 3.12
N ILE A 119 -2.41 10.41 3.18
CA ILE A 119 -1.82 10.92 4.42
C ILE A 119 -2.59 12.16 4.91
N ARG A 120 -2.99 13.06 4.01
CA ARG A 120 -3.77 14.25 4.37
C ARG A 120 -5.10 13.89 5.01
N GLU A 121 -5.84 12.93 4.41
CA GLU A 121 -7.11 12.48 4.98
C GLU A 121 -6.92 11.74 6.31
N TRP A 122 -5.85 10.98 6.45
CA TRP A 122 -5.50 10.38 7.73
C TRP A 122 -5.19 11.44 8.80
N GLU A 123 -4.48 12.50 8.46
CA GLU A 123 -4.23 13.62 9.37
C GLU A 123 -5.49 14.41 9.73
N ASN A 124 -6.49 14.42 8.85
CA ASN A 124 -7.83 14.95 9.13
C ASN A 124 -8.64 14.04 10.10
N GLY A 125 -8.10 12.88 10.49
CA GLY A 125 -8.67 11.99 11.50
C GLY A 125 -9.34 10.73 10.94
N TYR A 126 -9.33 10.51 9.63
CA TYR A 126 -9.85 9.27 9.05
C TYR A 126 -8.89 8.10 9.33
N LYS A 127 -9.43 7.01 9.86
CA LYS A 127 -8.63 5.82 10.23
C LYS A 127 -8.41 4.85 9.06
N ILE A 128 -9.26 4.91 8.07
CA ILE A 128 -9.16 4.14 6.83
C ILE A 128 -9.44 5.08 5.67
N VAL A 129 -8.51 5.16 4.73
CA VAL A 129 -8.64 5.94 3.49
C VAL A 129 -8.39 5.01 2.31
N ILE A 130 -9.32 4.90 1.40
CA ILE A 130 -9.26 3.95 0.28
C ILE A 130 -9.37 4.63 -1.07
N GLY A 131 -8.68 4.09 -2.06
CA GLY A 131 -8.80 4.50 -3.44
C GLY A 131 -10.02 3.87 -4.12
N ILE A 132 -10.86 4.68 -4.75
CA ILE A 132 -12.00 4.22 -5.56
C ILE A 132 -11.80 4.64 -7.00
N LYS A 133 -11.84 3.69 -7.93
CA LYS A 133 -11.79 3.98 -9.37
C LYS A 133 -13.13 4.56 -9.84
N THR A 134 -13.14 5.84 -10.18
CA THR A 134 -14.35 6.55 -10.63
C THR A 134 -14.68 6.33 -12.11
N SER A 135 -13.70 5.86 -12.91
CA SER A 135 -13.93 5.54 -14.33
C SER A 135 -13.16 4.28 -14.72
N SER A 136 -13.81 3.36 -15.40
CA SER A 136 -13.14 2.26 -16.07
C SER A 136 -13.47 2.32 -17.58
N LYS A 137 -12.47 2.07 -18.43
CA LYS A 137 -12.64 1.98 -19.90
C LYS A 137 -13.38 0.69 -20.32
N GLU A 138 -14.26 0.18 -19.49
CA GLU A 138 -14.95 -1.08 -19.74
C GLU A 138 -16.11 -0.91 -20.73
N SER A 139 -16.41 -1.99 -21.46
CA SER A 139 -17.59 -2.02 -22.29
C SER A 139 -18.86 -1.93 -21.43
N LYS A 140 -19.90 -1.29 -21.93
CA LYS A 140 -21.20 -1.16 -21.24
C LYS A 140 -21.77 -2.52 -20.79
N ILE A 141 -21.48 -3.59 -21.51
CA ILE A 141 -21.93 -4.95 -21.20
C ILE A 141 -21.20 -5.47 -19.95
N MET A 142 -19.88 -5.30 -19.86
CA MET A 142 -19.10 -5.72 -18.71
C MET A 142 -19.47 -4.92 -17.45
N TYR A 143 -19.72 -3.62 -17.59
CA TYR A 143 -20.21 -2.78 -16.50
C TYR A 143 -21.56 -3.28 -15.97
N PHE A 144 -22.50 -3.62 -16.87
CA PHE A 144 -23.80 -4.18 -16.49
C PHE A 144 -23.68 -5.52 -15.76
N LEU A 145 -22.87 -6.46 -16.31
CA LEU A 145 -22.65 -7.78 -15.68
C LEU A 145 -22.03 -7.65 -14.30
N ARG A 146 -21.06 -6.74 -14.14
CA ARG A 146 -20.42 -6.44 -12.84
C ARG A 146 -21.43 -5.84 -11.87
N SER A 147 -22.26 -4.91 -12.31
CA SER A 147 -23.30 -4.31 -11.46
C SER A 147 -24.32 -5.34 -10.97
N VAL A 148 -24.70 -6.30 -11.82
CA VAL A 148 -25.56 -7.43 -11.43
C VAL A 148 -24.85 -8.32 -10.42
N TYR A 149 -23.57 -8.66 -10.65
CA TYR A 149 -22.75 -9.44 -9.73
C TYR A 149 -22.67 -8.81 -8.33
N TYR A 150 -22.37 -7.52 -8.24
CA TYR A 150 -22.33 -6.83 -6.95
C TYR A 150 -23.69 -6.78 -6.25
N LYS A 151 -24.79 -6.57 -6.99
CA LYS A 151 -26.13 -6.63 -6.42
C LYS A 151 -26.48 -8.01 -5.86
N VAL A 152 -26.08 -9.07 -6.54
CA VAL A 152 -26.30 -10.45 -6.07
C VAL A 152 -25.47 -10.71 -4.82
N ILE A 153 -24.16 -10.37 -4.82
CA ILE A 153 -23.30 -10.58 -3.66
C ILE A 153 -23.79 -9.75 -2.45
N LYS A 154 -24.16 -8.49 -2.66
CA LYS A 154 -24.71 -7.64 -1.57
C LYS A 154 -25.93 -8.26 -0.91
N LYS A 155 -26.74 -9.04 -1.64
CA LYS A 155 -27.90 -9.74 -1.09
C LYS A 155 -27.54 -10.96 -0.24
N PHE A 156 -26.40 -11.60 -0.51
CA PHE A 156 -25.94 -12.81 0.16
C PHE A 156 -24.75 -12.61 1.13
N SER A 157 -24.23 -11.38 1.21
CA SER A 157 -23.12 -11.02 2.09
C SER A 157 -23.65 -10.20 3.27
N ASP A 158 -23.27 -10.61 4.48
CA ASP A 158 -23.51 -9.83 5.69
C ASP A 158 -22.52 -8.67 5.85
N VAL A 159 -21.55 -8.54 4.93
CA VAL A 159 -20.53 -7.49 4.94
C VAL A 159 -20.81 -6.51 3.81
N GLU A 160 -20.84 -5.22 4.12
CA GLU A 160 -20.97 -4.17 3.13
C GLU A 160 -19.70 -4.10 2.27
N GLN A 161 -19.85 -4.46 0.98
CA GLN A 161 -18.74 -4.42 0.03
C GLN A 161 -18.60 -3.03 -0.58
N ILE A 162 -17.37 -2.53 -0.59
CA ILE A 162 -17.05 -1.25 -1.24
C ILE A 162 -16.87 -1.51 -2.73
N GLU A 163 -17.80 -0.99 -3.52
CA GLU A 163 -17.76 -1.12 -4.98
C GLU A 163 -16.56 -0.33 -5.54
N HIS A 164 -15.87 -0.89 -6.56
CA HIS A 164 -14.74 -0.27 -7.24
C HIS A 164 -13.50 0.01 -6.39
N PHE A 165 -13.34 -0.68 -5.25
CA PHE A 165 -12.11 -0.63 -4.46
C PHE A 165 -10.91 -1.13 -5.28
N THR A 166 -9.84 -0.34 -5.34
CA THR A 166 -8.63 -0.68 -6.13
C THR A 166 -7.70 -1.66 -5.44
N GLY A 167 -7.88 -1.90 -4.15
CA GLY A 167 -6.93 -2.64 -3.31
C GLY A 167 -5.89 -1.73 -2.64
N SER A 168 -5.80 -0.46 -3.05
CA SER A 168 -4.92 0.53 -2.46
C SER A 168 -5.64 1.33 -1.38
N GLY A 169 -4.97 1.55 -0.27
CA GLY A 169 -5.52 2.34 0.83
C GLY A 169 -4.57 2.50 1.99
N LEU A 170 -4.90 3.48 2.85
CA LEU A 170 -4.21 3.76 4.10
C LEU A 170 -5.03 3.21 5.26
N TYR A 171 -4.35 2.58 6.20
CA TYR A 171 -4.89 2.00 7.43
C TYR A 171 -4.11 2.53 8.63
N ASP A 172 -4.80 3.16 9.57
CA ASP A 172 -4.24 3.58 10.86
C ASP A 172 -3.86 2.36 11.70
N LYS A 173 -2.87 2.48 12.57
CA LYS A 173 -2.38 1.38 13.40
C LYS A 173 -3.16 1.23 14.69
#